data_d733197cbab4e2a55e14bf911813c0ba
#
_entry.id   d733197cbab4e2a55e14bf911813c0ba
#
_cell.length_a   1.000
_cell.length_b   1.000
_cell.length_c   1.000
_cell.angle_alpha   90.00
_cell.angle_beta   90.00
_cell.angle_gamma   90.00
#
_symmetry.space_group_name_H-M   'P 1'
#
loop_
_entity.id
_entity.type
_entity.pdbx_description
1 polymer ?
#
loop_
_entity_poly.entity_id
_entity_poly.type
_entity_poly.pdbx_seq_one_letter_code
_entity_poly.pdbx_strand_id
1 'polypeptide(L)'
;MPKKKTEEENIEEDKDSKKTDKEENIESIAVVKETKEKSDSKDGEAKPERKRISKKEEDMLLPLNDYLKSGIYIGTKVITPHMRPYVYRRRADGIAILNTALIDQKIREAAAFLSKYAPQDFVIVCKREGGWRAVKLFSELTGVKVFTKKYPAGIITNLSLPDFFETEMIFICDPWLDKNALADANKVGSKVMSLCDTNNLTFGVDTVIPCNNKTNKSLGVIFYLLAKEYMKARKIDKPVPGIEEFIGEKLDKPTSEETEAKSKEGVLEREKAKIDERFKILGEREEKESAGEGFRRNFNREKKE
;
A
#
# COMPACT_ATOMS: atom_id res chain seq x y z
N MET A 1 -30.38 19.08 58.53
CA MET A 1 -29.55 19.81 57.61
C MET A 1 -28.08 19.53 57.94
N PRO A 2 -27.34 18.81 57.10
CA PRO A 2 -26.03 19.21 56.61
C PRO A 2 -25.81 18.62 55.17
N LYS A 3 -25.87 19.46 54.14
CA LYS A 3 -25.53 19.05 52.75
C LYS A 3 -24.91 20.17 51.90
N LYS A 4 -24.26 21.15 52.52
CA LYS A 4 -23.66 22.26 51.78
C LYS A 4 -22.10 22.39 51.90
N LYS A 5 -21.41 21.49 52.63
CA LYS A 5 -19.96 21.57 52.77
C LYS A 5 -19.15 20.68 51.84
N THR A 6 -19.74 19.75 51.10
CA THR A 6 -19.05 18.79 50.23
C THR A 6 -18.91 19.25 48.76
N GLU A 7 -19.56 20.32 48.36
CA GLU A 7 -19.48 20.82 46.97
C GLU A 7 -18.37 21.87 46.75
N GLU A 8 -17.93 22.55 47.80
CA GLU A 8 -16.89 23.57 47.70
C GLU A 8 -15.47 22.96 47.76
N GLU A 9 -15.25 21.87 48.48
CA GLU A 9 -13.98 21.15 48.50
C GLU A 9 -13.62 20.42 47.19
N ASN A 10 -14.64 19.92 46.46
CA ASN A 10 -14.45 19.28 45.15
C ASN A 10 -14.15 20.27 44.00
N ILE A 11 -14.40 21.57 44.21
CA ILE A 11 -14.13 22.60 43.18
C ILE A 11 -12.69 23.14 43.28
N GLU A 12 -12.05 23.03 44.44
CA GLU A 12 -10.66 23.44 44.64
C GLU A 12 -9.65 22.36 44.15
N GLU A 13 -9.93 21.08 44.36
CA GLU A 13 -9.09 19.99 43.86
C GLU A 13 -9.08 19.92 42.31
N ASP A 14 -10.20 20.27 41.65
CA ASP A 14 -10.29 20.31 40.17
C ASP A 14 -9.58 21.52 39.54
N LYS A 15 -9.21 22.54 40.34
CA LYS A 15 -8.45 23.69 39.84
C LYS A 15 -6.94 23.52 39.93
N ASP A 16 -6.46 22.75 40.89
CA ASP A 16 -5.04 22.49 41.06
C ASP A 16 -4.53 21.40 40.07
N SER A 17 -5.34 20.39 39.76
CA SER A 17 -5.00 19.40 38.73
C SER A 17 -4.94 20.00 37.30
N LYS A 18 -5.72 21.06 37.01
CA LYS A 18 -5.64 21.76 35.71
C LYS A 18 -4.50 22.78 35.59
N LYS A 19 -3.85 23.13 36.71
CA LYS A 19 -2.67 24.00 36.68
C LYS A 19 -1.38 23.22 36.43
N THR A 20 -1.23 22.04 37.04
CA THR A 20 -0.08 21.15 36.83
C THR A 20 0.01 20.66 35.38
N ASP A 21 -1.11 20.29 34.74
CA ASP A 21 -1.15 19.88 33.34
C ASP A 21 -0.82 21.00 32.34
N LYS A 22 -0.95 22.28 32.75
CA LYS A 22 -0.57 23.41 31.91
C LYS A 22 0.91 23.79 32.00
N GLU A 23 1.54 23.59 33.15
CA GLU A 23 2.95 23.89 33.35
C GLU A 23 3.85 22.82 32.70
N GLU A 24 3.50 21.52 32.76
CA GLU A 24 4.20 20.46 32.04
C GLU A 24 4.12 20.58 30.51
N ASN A 25 3.00 21.12 29.98
CA ASN A 25 2.84 21.34 28.53
C ASN A 25 3.61 22.57 28.01
N ILE A 26 3.97 23.52 28.87
CA ILE A 26 4.77 24.70 28.50
C ILE A 26 6.24 24.38 28.49
N GLU A 27 6.74 23.53 29.39
CA GLU A 27 8.13 23.09 29.39
C GLU A 27 8.46 22.18 28.19
N SER A 28 7.53 21.30 27.80
CA SER A 28 7.73 20.43 26.63
C SER A 28 7.75 21.20 25.30
N ILE A 29 7.10 22.36 25.22
CA ILE A 29 7.11 23.24 24.03
C ILE A 29 8.37 24.11 23.98
N ALA A 30 8.95 24.46 25.12
CA ALA A 30 10.20 25.22 25.20
C ALA A 30 11.42 24.40 24.77
N VAL A 31 11.51 23.12 25.17
CA VAL A 31 12.59 22.19 24.78
C VAL A 31 12.59 21.89 23.29
N VAL A 32 11.41 21.87 22.64
CA VAL A 32 11.29 21.65 21.19
C VAL A 32 11.66 22.90 20.37
N LYS A 33 11.63 24.09 20.93
CA LYS A 33 12.03 25.33 20.25
C LYS A 33 13.53 25.61 20.28
N GLU A 34 14.22 25.25 21.37
CA GLU A 34 15.68 25.41 21.46
C GLU A 34 16.48 24.45 20.58
N THR A 35 15.89 23.32 20.15
CA THR A 35 16.54 22.38 19.22
C THR A 35 16.40 22.78 17.74
N LYS A 36 15.61 23.81 17.40
CA LYS A 36 15.43 24.29 16.02
C LYS A 36 16.32 25.47 15.61
N GLU A 37 16.95 26.17 16.54
CA GLU A 37 17.75 27.36 16.21
C GLU A 37 19.28 27.11 16.09
N LYS A 38 19.74 25.84 16.18
CA LYS A 38 21.18 25.50 16.06
C LYS A 38 21.58 24.72 14.80
N SER A 39 20.77 24.69 13.73
CA SER A 39 21.07 23.93 12.51
C SER A 39 21.21 24.72 11.20
N ASP A 40 21.40 26.03 11.26
CA ASP A 40 21.74 26.82 10.08
C ASP A 40 23.16 27.36 10.20
N SER A 41 24.12 26.57 9.78
CA SER A 41 25.37 26.96 9.10
C SER A 41 26.37 25.81 9.10
N LYS A 42 26.54 25.14 7.98
CA LYS A 42 27.82 24.76 7.37
C LYS A 42 27.62 23.93 6.12
N ASP A 43 28.04 24.52 5.01
CA ASP A 43 28.27 23.86 3.74
C ASP A 43 29.29 22.71 3.88
N GLY A 44 29.06 21.64 3.11
CA GLY A 44 30.10 20.68 2.82
C GLY A 44 29.72 19.21 2.98
N GLU A 45 29.65 18.52 1.81
CA GLU A 45 29.67 17.06 1.65
C GLU A 45 28.36 16.27 1.75
N ALA A 46 27.59 16.38 0.68
CA ALA A 46 26.56 15.38 0.34
C ALA A 46 27.22 14.08 -0.13
N LYS A 47 27.42 13.07 0.76
CA LYS A 47 27.52 11.64 0.37
C LYS A 47 27.55 10.68 1.58
N PRO A 48 26.41 10.39 2.21
CA PRO A 48 26.20 9.02 2.70
C PRO A 48 24.85 8.36 2.35
N GLU A 49 23.89 9.06 1.73
CA GLU A 49 22.56 8.46 1.49
C GLU A 49 22.55 7.38 0.40
N ARG A 50 23.34 7.54 -0.66
CA ARG A 50 23.42 6.51 -1.74
C ARG A 50 23.97 5.17 -1.27
N LYS A 51 24.92 5.14 -0.34
CA LYS A 51 25.48 3.88 0.20
C LYS A 51 24.56 3.18 1.21
N ARG A 52 23.66 3.92 1.90
CA ARG A 52 22.67 3.31 2.79
C ARG A 52 21.49 2.71 2.04
N ILE A 53 21.16 3.24 0.86
CA ILE A 53 20.10 2.74 -0.01
C ILE A 53 20.54 1.42 -0.65
N SER A 54 21.76 1.32 -1.20
CA SER A 54 22.28 0.10 -1.81
C SER A 54 22.40 -1.09 -0.85
N LYS A 55 22.83 -0.88 0.41
CA LYS A 55 22.89 -1.96 1.42
C LYS A 55 21.52 -2.48 1.84
N LYS A 56 20.45 -1.65 1.78
CA LYS A 56 19.09 -2.09 2.07
C LYS A 56 18.45 -2.85 0.90
N GLU A 57 18.90 -2.61 -0.33
CA GLU A 57 18.42 -3.32 -1.52
C GLU A 57 18.99 -4.74 -1.61
N GLU A 58 20.21 -4.98 -1.12
CA GLU A 58 20.85 -6.30 -1.11
C GLU A 58 20.22 -7.29 -0.11
N ASP A 59 19.46 -6.79 0.90
CA ASP A 59 18.85 -7.62 1.94
C ASP A 59 17.34 -7.87 1.71
N MET A 60 16.77 -7.51 0.56
CA MET A 60 15.35 -7.72 0.27
C MET A 60 15.08 -9.20 -0.13
N LEU A 61 13.88 -9.71 0.21
CA LEU A 61 13.44 -11.08 -0.10
C LEU A 61 13.36 -11.35 -1.61
N LEU A 62 13.05 -10.30 -2.39
CA LEU A 62 13.03 -10.32 -3.85
C LEU A 62 13.74 -9.08 -4.41
N PRO A 63 14.25 -9.16 -5.66
CA PRO A 63 14.76 -7.99 -6.37
C PRO A 63 13.71 -6.87 -6.43
N LEU A 64 14.12 -5.61 -6.26
CA LEU A 64 13.23 -4.45 -6.29
C LEU A 64 12.38 -4.37 -7.57
N ASN A 65 12.96 -4.80 -8.71
CA ASN A 65 12.27 -4.84 -10.00
C ASN A 65 11.02 -5.73 -9.97
N ASP A 66 11.07 -6.87 -9.27
CA ASP A 66 9.92 -7.78 -9.19
C ASP A 66 8.82 -7.23 -8.27
N TYR A 67 9.20 -6.50 -7.20
CA TYR A 67 8.26 -5.72 -6.41
C TYR A 67 7.56 -4.63 -7.24
N LEU A 68 8.31 -3.97 -8.13
CA LEU A 68 7.75 -2.94 -9.00
C LEU A 68 6.83 -3.52 -10.08
N LYS A 69 7.24 -4.61 -10.73
CA LYS A 69 6.43 -5.30 -11.76
C LYS A 69 5.14 -5.91 -11.20
N SER A 70 5.15 -6.39 -9.96
CA SER A 70 3.96 -6.93 -9.30
C SER A 70 2.93 -5.88 -8.89
N GLY A 71 3.34 -4.62 -8.80
CA GLY A 71 2.48 -3.52 -8.36
C GLY A 71 2.04 -3.60 -6.88
N ILE A 72 2.78 -4.34 -6.04
CA ILE A 72 2.48 -4.54 -4.62
C ILE A 72 2.46 -3.25 -3.82
N TYR A 73 3.23 -2.25 -4.24
CA TYR A 73 3.39 -0.95 -3.62
C TYR A 73 2.29 0.06 -3.99
N ILE A 74 1.43 -0.27 -4.95
CA ILE A 74 0.38 0.63 -5.44
C ILE A 74 -0.84 0.52 -4.53
N GLY A 75 -1.13 1.57 -3.80
CA GLY A 75 -2.33 1.67 -2.97
C GLY A 75 -3.50 2.33 -3.69
N THR A 76 -4.44 2.89 -2.94
CA THR A 76 -5.61 3.61 -3.44
C THR A 76 -5.52 5.11 -3.20
N LYS A 77 -6.53 5.86 -3.67
CA LYS A 77 -6.65 7.30 -3.40
C LYS A 77 -6.99 7.59 -1.93
N VAL A 78 -7.69 6.66 -1.28
CA VAL A 78 -8.09 6.78 0.12
C VAL A 78 -6.98 6.23 1.02
N ILE A 79 -6.59 6.99 2.02
CA ILE A 79 -5.60 6.60 3.02
C ILE A 79 -6.26 6.68 4.39
N THR A 80 -6.38 5.54 5.07
CA THR A 80 -6.88 5.50 6.45
C THR A 80 -5.81 5.93 7.44
N PRO A 81 -6.15 6.44 8.61
CA PRO A 81 -5.18 6.80 9.65
C PRO A 81 -4.27 5.62 10.03
N HIS A 82 -4.81 4.41 10.08
CA HIS A 82 -4.09 3.18 10.42
C HIS A 82 -3.01 2.79 9.39
N MET A 83 -3.27 3.04 8.09
CA MET A 83 -2.35 2.70 7.01
C MET A 83 -1.39 3.84 6.65
N ARG A 84 -1.60 5.04 7.19
CA ARG A 84 -0.77 6.22 6.93
C ARG A 84 0.74 6.01 7.22
N PRO A 85 1.16 5.30 8.27
CA PRO A 85 2.58 5.05 8.54
C PRO A 85 3.30 4.24 7.46
N TYR A 86 2.57 3.44 6.67
CA TYR A 86 3.12 2.60 5.60
C TYR A 86 3.22 3.32 4.25
N VAL A 87 2.61 4.51 4.12
CA VAL A 87 2.59 5.29 2.87
C VAL A 87 3.89 6.09 2.75
N TYR A 88 4.60 5.87 1.64
CA TYR A 88 5.80 6.63 1.30
C TYR A 88 5.47 8.02 0.75
N ARG A 89 4.60 8.07 -0.28
CA ARG A 89 4.17 9.33 -0.91
C ARG A 89 2.82 9.17 -1.61
N ARG A 90 2.22 10.29 -2.01
CA ARG A 90 1.06 10.33 -2.89
C ARG A 90 1.49 10.80 -4.28
N ARG A 91 1.06 10.12 -5.34
CA ARG A 91 1.26 10.54 -6.73
C ARG A 91 0.40 11.77 -7.06
N ALA A 92 0.69 12.43 -8.20
CA ALA A 92 -0.12 13.54 -8.72
C ALA A 92 -1.59 13.13 -8.95
N ASP A 93 -1.83 11.91 -9.38
CA ASP A 93 -3.17 11.29 -9.58
C ASP A 93 -3.92 11.03 -8.26
N GLY A 94 -3.30 11.33 -7.12
CA GLY A 94 -3.85 11.09 -5.78
C GLY A 94 -3.67 9.68 -5.26
N ILE A 95 -3.07 8.76 -6.02
CA ILE A 95 -2.82 7.38 -5.62
C ILE A 95 -1.69 7.33 -4.58
N ALA A 96 -1.92 6.59 -3.50
CA ALA A 96 -0.91 6.37 -2.47
C ALA A 96 0.12 5.33 -2.91
N ILE A 97 1.37 5.57 -2.61
CA ILE A 97 2.49 4.66 -2.83
C ILE A 97 2.97 4.16 -1.49
N LEU A 98 2.93 2.84 -1.29
CA LEU A 98 3.44 2.18 -0.10
C LEU A 98 4.98 2.09 -0.14
N ASN A 99 5.59 2.04 1.02
CA ASN A 99 7.04 1.88 1.15
C ASN A 99 7.43 0.40 1.00
N THR A 100 8.16 0.06 -0.08
CA THR A 100 8.59 -1.31 -0.39
C THR A 100 9.48 -1.92 0.69
N ALA A 101 10.35 -1.14 1.33
CA ALA A 101 11.19 -1.65 2.42
C ALA A 101 10.35 -2.04 3.65
N LEU A 102 9.30 -1.27 3.97
CA LEU A 102 8.38 -1.62 5.04
C LEU A 102 7.51 -2.82 4.69
N ILE A 103 7.13 -2.97 3.41
CA ILE A 103 6.41 -4.17 2.92
C ILE A 103 7.27 -5.41 3.16
N ASP A 104 8.53 -5.41 2.72
CA ASP A 104 9.45 -6.53 2.89
C ASP A 104 9.66 -6.89 4.36
N GLN A 105 9.90 -5.89 5.21
CA GLN A 105 10.01 -6.09 6.65
C GLN A 105 8.75 -6.73 7.23
N LYS A 106 7.57 -6.23 6.87
CA LYS A 106 6.29 -6.75 7.37
C LYS A 106 5.99 -8.15 6.86
N ILE A 107 6.40 -8.50 5.66
CA ILE A 107 6.31 -9.88 5.14
C ILE A 107 7.21 -10.81 5.97
N ARG A 108 8.43 -10.41 6.32
CA ARG A 108 9.32 -11.20 7.20
C ARG A 108 8.73 -11.39 8.59
N GLU A 109 8.20 -10.32 9.21
CA GLU A 109 7.52 -10.38 10.50
C GLU A 109 6.29 -11.32 10.44
N ALA A 110 5.50 -11.20 9.38
CA ALA A 110 4.33 -12.06 9.17
C ALA A 110 4.70 -13.53 8.93
N ALA A 111 5.74 -13.80 8.17
CA ALA A 111 6.24 -15.17 7.96
C ALA A 111 6.75 -15.78 9.27
N ALA A 112 7.48 -15.02 10.09
CA ALA A 112 7.92 -15.44 11.41
C ALA A 112 6.74 -15.65 12.38
N PHE A 113 5.68 -14.85 12.26
CA PHE A 113 4.46 -15.04 13.04
C PHE A 113 3.71 -16.29 12.59
N LEU A 114 3.53 -16.47 11.28
CA LEU A 114 2.86 -17.62 10.69
C LEU A 114 3.56 -18.94 11.01
N SER A 115 4.88 -18.96 11.07
CA SER A 115 5.67 -20.17 11.36
C SER A 115 5.44 -20.76 12.76
N LYS A 116 4.88 -19.98 13.69
CA LYS A 116 4.52 -20.44 15.04
C LYS A 116 3.34 -21.41 15.03
N TYR A 117 2.45 -21.30 14.04
CA TYR A 117 1.23 -22.09 13.93
C TYR A 117 1.42 -23.28 13.01
N ALA A 118 0.89 -24.45 13.42
CA ALA A 118 0.85 -25.61 12.55
C ALA A 118 -0.22 -25.42 11.45
N PRO A 119 -0.13 -26.14 10.32
CA PRO A 119 -1.11 -25.98 9.22
C PRO A 119 -2.56 -26.25 9.62
N GLN A 120 -2.77 -26.96 10.72
CA GLN A 120 -4.08 -27.31 11.26
C GLN A 120 -4.66 -26.21 12.15
N ASP A 121 -3.78 -25.36 12.74
CA ASP A 121 -4.15 -24.36 13.74
C ASP A 121 -4.53 -23.02 13.11
N PHE A 122 -4.34 -22.87 11.80
CA PHE A 122 -4.72 -21.64 11.12
C PHE A 122 -5.46 -21.88 9.81
N VAL A 123 -6.23 -20.86 9.43
CA VAL A 123 -7.09 -20.87 8.24
C VAL A 123 -6.87 -19.61 7.44
N ILE A 124 -6.92 -19.75 6.11
CA ILE A 124 -6.84 -18.62 5.20
C ILE A 124 -8.22 -18.32 4.61
N VAL A 125 -8.65 -17.06 4.67
CA VAL A 125 -9.90 -16.60 4.11
C VAL A 125 -9.60 -15.60 2.98
N CYS A 126 -10.06 -15.90 1.78
CA CYS A 126 -9.87 -15.08 0.59
C CYS A 126 -11.12 -15.04 -0.29
N LYS A 127 -11.94 -14.03 -0.11
CA LYS A 127 -13.10 -13.81 -0.96
C LYS A 127 -12.72 -13.23 -2.32
N ARG A 128 -11.58 -12.54 -2.40
CA ARG A 128 -11.14 -11.88 -3.62
C ARG A 128 -10.68 -12.90 -4.66
N GLU A 129 -11.28 -12.85 -5.85
CA GLU A 129 -11.02 -13.81 -6.95
C GLU A 129 -9.55 -13.83 -7.38
N GLY A 130 -8.92 -12.65 -7.45
CA GLY A 130 -7.51 -12.53 -7.81
C GLY A 130 -6.54 -13.27 -6.90
N GLY A 131 -6.94 -13.56 -5.65
CA GLY A 131 -6.14 -14.32 -4.70
C GLY A 131 -6.38 -15.82 -4.72
N TRP A 132 -7.45 -16.33 -5.34
CA TRP A 132 -7.83 -17.73 -5.20
C TRP A 132 -6.75 -18.71 -5.67
N ARG A 133 -6.09 -18.39 -6.78
CA ARG A 133 -5.01 -19.23 -7.31
C ARG A 133 -3.84 -19.31 -6.33
N ALA A 134 -3.36 -18.16 -5.89
CA ALA A 134 -2.23 -18.10 -4.96
C ALA A 134 -2.52 -18.78 -3.62
N VAL A 135 -3.73 -18.59 -3.07
CA VAL A 135 -4.17 -19.19 -1.82
C VAL A 135 -4.34 -20.72 -1.96
N LYS A 136 -4.86 -21.22 -3.08
CA LYS A 136 -4.97 -22.65 -3.36
C LYS A 136 -3.60 -23.32 -3.46
N LEU A 137 -2.66 -22.74 -4.21
CA LEU A 137 -1.29 -23.22 -4.29
C LEU A 137 -0.61 -23.24 -2.91
N PHE A 138 -0.81 -22.20 -2.13
CA PHE A 138 -0.32 -22.16 -0.76
C PHE A 138 -0.91 -23.30 0.09
N SER A 139 -2.21 -23.59 -0.03
CA SER A 139 -2.89 -24.69 0.63
C SER A 139 -2.34 -26.06 0.21
N GLU A 140 -2.10 -26.28 -1.09
CA GLU A 140 -1.53 -27.52 -1.63
C GLU A 140 -0.11 -27.79 -1.10
N LEU A 141 0.69 -26.74 -0.95
CA LEU A 141 2.04 -26.83 -0.42
C LEU A 141 2.07 -27.11 1.08
N THR A 142 1.27 -26.40 1.84
CA THR A 142 1.32 -26.39 3.30
C THR A 142 0.31 -27.30 3.96
N GLY A 143 -0.79 -27.65 3.29
CA GLY A 143 -1.91 -28.43 3.84
C GLY A 143 -2.89 -27.59 4.68
N VAL A 144 -2.79 -26.27 4.62
CA VAL A 144 -3.66 -25.32 5.36
C VAL A 144 -5.07 -25.30 4.77
N LYS A 145 -6.08 -25.27 5.64
CA LYS A 145 -7.49 -25.10 5.23
C LYS A 145 -7.73 -23.70 4.68
N VAL A 146 -8.38 -23.59 3.52
CA VAL A 146 -8.66 -22.32 2.87
C VAL A 146 -10.12 -22.15 2.52
N PHE A 147 -10.65 -20.95 2.71
CA PHE A 147 -11.96 -20.55 2.25
C PHE A 147 -11.81 -19.56 1.10
N THR A 148 -12.10 -20.04 -0.10
CA THR A 148 -12.25 -19.20 -1.31
C THR A 148 -13.73 -18.90 -1.52
N LYS A 149 -14.08 -17.83 -2.25
CA LYS A 149 -15.43 -17.34 -2.54
C LYS A 149 -16.12 -16.71 -1.33
N LYS A 150 -16.67 -17.49 -0.40
CA LYS A 150 -17.41 -16.98 0.75
C LYS A 150 -17.02 -17.74 2.01
N TYR A 151 -16.69 -17.00 3.05
CA TYR A 151 -16.51 -17.56 4.38
C TYR A 151 -17.89 -17.89 5.00
N PRO A 152 -18.13 -19.13 5.46
CA PRO A 152 -19.36 -19.47 6.16
C PRO A 152 -19.36 -18.80 7.55
N ALA A 153 -20.19 -17.79 7.73
CA ALA A 153 -20.28 -17.09 9.01
C ALA A 153 -20.72 -18.05 10.12
N GLY A 154 -20.06 -17.95 11.26
CA GLY A 154 -20.38 -18.81 12.42
C GLY A 154 -19.61 -20.14 12.48
N ILE A 155 -18.84 -20.52 11.47
CA ILE A 155 -18.18 -21.83 11.40
C ILE A 155 -17.14 -22.05 12.51
N ILE A 156 -16.59 -21.00 13.08
CA ILE A 156 -15.65 -21.04 14.21
C ILE A 156 -16.28 -20.60 15.55
N THR A 157 -17.52 -20.08 15.51
CA THR A 157 -18.20 -19.56 16.71
C THR A 157 -19.38 -20.42 17.16
N ASN A 158 -19.97 -21.21 16.26
CA ASN A 158 -21.17 -21.99 16.53
C ASN A 158 -20.88 -23.47 16.57
N LEU A 159 -20.81 -24.04 17.74
CA LEU A 159 -20.60 -25.46 18.03
C LEU A 159 -21.66 -26.40 17.42
N SER A 160 -22.87 -25.89 17.13
CA SER A 160 -23.96 -26.69 16.57
C SER A 160 -23.83 -26.93 15.07
N LEU A 161 -22.89 -26.32 14.39
CA LEU A 161 -22.66 -26.56 12.97
C LEU A 161 -21.86 -27.86 12.74
N PRO A 162 -22.23 -28.66 11.73
CA PRO A 162 -21.54 -29.92 11.44
C PRO A 162 -20.09 -29.71 10.98
N ASP A 163 -19.80 -28.54 10.37
CA ASP A 163 -18.49 -28.16 9.86
C ASP A 163 -17.68 -27.29 10.84
N PHE A 164 -18.15 -27.20 12.11
CA PHE A 164 -17.43 -26.45 13.15
C PHE A 164 -16.00 -26.95 13.31
N PHE A 165 -15.07 -26.02 13.47
CA PHE A 165 -13.69 -26.34 13.83
C PHE A 165 -13.08 -25.17 14.64
N GLU A 166 -12.13 -25.50 15.47
CA GLU A 166 -11.36 -24.51 16.24
C GLU A 166 -10.13 -24.08 15.47
N THR A 167 -9.73 -22.81 15.63
CA THR A 167 -8.55 -22.24 15.00
C THR A 167 -7.91 -21.22 15.91
N GLU A 168 -6.59 -21.27 16.03
CA GLU A 168 -5.83 -20.32 16.83
C GLU A 168 -5.57 -19.00 16.07
N MET A 169 -5.48 -19.09 14.74
CA MET A 169 -5.17 -17.93 13.91
C MET A 169 -5.97 -17.94 12.61
N ILE A 170 -6.37 -16.76 12.17
CA ILE A 170 -7.04 -16.55 10.89
C ILE A 170 -6.23 -15.56 10.04
N PHE A 171 -5.92 -15.98 8.82
CA PHE A 171 -5.28 -15.13 7.82
C PHE A 171 -6.33 -14.62 6.83
N ILE A 172 -6.55 -13.31 6.81
CA ILE A 172 -7.57 -12.63 6.02
C ILE A 172 -6.91 -11.86 4.88
N CYS A 173 -7.32 -12.13 3.63
CA CYS A 173 -6.76 -11.44 2.46
C CYS A 173 -7.29 -10.00 2.29
N ASP A 174 -8.50 -9.72 2.73
CA ASP A 174 -9.07 -8.37 2.69
C ASP A 174 -10.07 -8.17 3.84
N PRO A 175 -9.73 -7.41 4.88
CA PRO A 175 -10.58 -7.25 6.06
C PRO A 175 -11.90 -6.53 5.73
N TRP A 176 -11.99 -5.82 4.61
CA TRP A 176 -13.24 -5.19 4.21
C TRP A 176 -14.22 -6.17 3.56
N LEU A 177 -13.72 -7.07 2.70
CA LEU A 177 -14.56 -8.06 2.04
C LEU A 177 -14.96 -9.22 2.98
N ASP A 178 -14.04 -9.62 3.87
CA ASP A 178 -14.17 -10.76 4.78
C ASP A 178 -14.50 -10.31 6.22
N LYS A 179 -15.38 -9.30 6.36
CA LYS A 179 -15.81 -8.75 7.66
C LYS A 179 -16.32 -9.82 8.63
N ASN A 180 -17.04 -10.82 8.11
CA ASN A 180 -17.62 -11.86 8.94
C ASN A 180 -16.54 -12.74 9.57
N ALA A 181 -15.51 -13.10 8.80
CA ALA A 181 -14.36 -13.85 9.32
C ALA A 181 -13.61 -13.06 10.39
N LEU A 182 -13.40 -11.75 10.16
CA LEU A 182 -12.79 -10.85 11.14
C LEU A 182 -13.63 -10.72 12.43
N ALA A 183 -14.94 -10.57 12.29
CA ALA A 183 -15.84 -10.47 13.43
C ALA A 183 -15.89 -11.77 14.25
N ASP A 184 -15.94 -12.93 13.58
CA ASP A 184 -15.95 -14.22 14.24
C ASP A 184 -14.61 -14.50 14.93
N ALA A 185 -13.48 -14.20 14.28
CA ALA A 185 -12.14 -14.32 14.88
C ALA A 185 -12.01 -13.51 16.18
N ASN A 186 -12.44 -12.24 16.14
CA ASN A 186 -12.41 -11.38 17.32
C ASN A 186 -13.34 -11.84 18.45
N LYS A 187 -14.48 -12.48 18.13
CA LYS A 187 -15.39 -13.05 19.15
C LYS A 187 -14.78 -14.25 19.86
N VAL A 188 -14.07 -15.11 19.12
CA VAL A 188 -13.40 -16.29 19.66
C VAL A 188 -12.09 -15.91 20.35
N GLY A 189 -11.49 -14.77 19.99
CA GLY A 189 -10.18 -14.36 20.50
C GLY A 189 -9.02 -14.97 19.73
N SER A 190 -9.27 -15.52 18.52
CA SER A 190 -8.23 -16.03 17.63
C SER A 190 -7.36 -14.90 17.12
N LYS A 191 -6.07 -15.18 16.90
CA LYS A 191 -5.14 -14.20 16.32
C LYS A 191 -5.48 -13.91 14.87
N VAL A 192 -5.41 -12.64 14.48
CA VAL A 192 -5.75 -12.22 13.12
C VAL A 192 -4.53 -11.64 12.41
N MET A 193 -4.18 -12.22 11.26
CA MET A 193 -3.24 -11.63 10.31
C MET A 193 -4.01 -11.21 9.06
N SER A 194 -3.68 -10.04 8.50
CA SER A 194 -4.40 -9.54 7.32
C SER A 194 -3.52 -8.79 6.33
N LEU A 195 -3.86 -8.95 5.03
CA LEU A 195 -3.33 -8.13 3.94
C LEU A 195 -4.16 -6.85 3.84
N CYS A 196 -3.52 -5.71 4.06
CA CYS A 196 -4.20 -4.42 4.10
C CYS A 196 -3.68 -3.47 3.02
N ASP A 197 -4.59 -2.98 2.19
CA ASP A 197 -4.35 -1.85 1.29
C ASP A 197 -4.57 -0.53 2.06
N THR A 198 -4.21 0.59 1.46
CA THR A 198 -4.28 1.93 2.05
C THR A 198 -5.68 2.36 2.50
N ASN A 199 -6.75 1.78 1.95
CA ASN A 199 -8.14 2.05 2.30
C ASN A 199 -8.71 1.13 3.39
N ASN A 200 -7.96 0.13 3.85
CA ASN A 200 -8.43 -0.79 4.89
C ASN A 200 -8.32 -0.18 6.29
N LEU A 201 -9.21 -0.62 7.17
CA LEU A 201 -9.14 -0.39 8.61
C LEU A 201 -8.54 -1.64 9.26
N THR A 202 -7.67 -1.45 10.25
CA THR A 202 -6.94 -2.55 10.90
C THR A 202 -7.46 -2.85 12.31
N PHE A 203 -8.70 -2.46 12.61
CA PHE A 203 -9.32 -2.82 13.89
C PHE A 203 -9.49 -4.32 14.02
N GLY A 204 -9.04 -4.87 15.15
CA GLY A 204 -9.10 -6.30 15.42
C GLY A 204 -8.14 -7.15 14.59
N VAL A 205 -7.09 -6.54 14.03
CA VAL A 205 -6.00 -7.24 13.32
C VAL A 205 -4.72 -7.13 14.13
N ASP A 206 -4.12 -8.27 14.50
CA ASP A 206 -2.87 -8.33 15.27
C ASP A 206 -1.66 -8.07 14.38
N THR A 207 -1.62 -8.67 13.20
CA THR A 207 -0.49 -8.54 12.25
C THR A 207 -0.97 -8.03 10.91
N VAL A 208 -0.44 -6.87 10.49
CA VAL A 208 -0.79 -6.20 9.24
C VAL A 208 0.35 -6.34 8.25
N ILE A 209 0.03 -6.81 7.04
CA ILE A 209 0.93 -6.77 5.88
C ILE A 209 0.43 -5.68 4.94
N PRO A 210 1.10 -4.53 4.87
CA PRO A 210 0.72 -3.45 3.96
C PRO A 210 1.03 -3.85 2.52
N CYS A 211 0.03 -3.90 1.66
CA CYS A 211 0.20 -4.31 0.26
C CYS A 211 -1.01 -3.95 -0.59
N ASN A 212 -0.85 -4.06 -1.89
CA ASN A 212 -1.97 -4.06 -2.82
C ASN A 212 -2.71 -5.40 -2.74
N ASN A 213 -3.85 -5.44 -2.09
CA ASN A 213 -4.64 -6.66 -1.97
C ASN A 213 -5.68 -6.85 -3.09
N LYS A 214 -5.59 -6.07 -4.19
CA LYS A 214 -6.55 -6.08 -5.30
C LYS A 214 -6.07 -6.82 -6.53
N THR A 215 -4.77 -6.76 -6.83
CA THR A 215 -4.22 -7.32 -8.06
C THR A 215 -3.73 -8.76 -7.86
N ASN A 216 -3.97 -9.61 -8.85
CA ASN A 216 -3.52 -11.01 -8.85
C ASN A 216 -2.00 -11.11 -8.71
N LYS A 217 -1.25 -10.21 -9.40
CA LYS A 217 0.21 -10.18 -9.37
C LYS A 217 0.74 -9.91 -7.96
N SER A 218 0.17 -8.91 -7.26
CA SER A 218 0.56 -8.59 -5.88
C SER A 218 0.27 -9.73 -4.93
N LEU A 219 -0.94 -10.28 -4.96
CA LEU A 219 -1.34 -11.41 -4.11
C LEU A 219 -0.48 -12.65 -4.39
N GLY A 220 -0.20 -12.95 -5.67
CA GLY A 220 0.68 -14.05 -6.05
C GLY A 220 2.08 -13.93 -5.46
N VAL A 221 2.69 -12.74 -5.55
CA VAL A 221 4.03 -12.48 -4.98
C VAL A 221 4.04 -12.63 -3.46
N ILE A 222 3.03 -12.10 -2.77
CA ILE A 222 2.94 -12.19 -1.30
C ILE A 222 2.83 -13.64 -0.85
N PHE A 223 1.91 -14.42 -1.44
CA PHE A 223 1.75 -15.82 -1.08
C PHE A 223 2.95 -16.68 -1.45
N TYR A 224 3.65 -16.38 -2.55
CA TYR A 224 4.92 -17.01 -2.89
C TYR A 224 5.98 -16.77 -1.82
N LEU A 225 6.15 -15.51 -1.38
CA LEU A 225 7.12 -15.17 -0.33
C LEU A 225 6.78 -15.81 1.00
N LEU A 226 5.51 -15.74 1.40
CA LEU A 226 5.04 -16.37 2.64
C LEU A 226 5.21 -17.90 2.59
N ALA A 227 4.92 -18.54 1.45
CA ALA A 227 5.13 -19.99 1.27
C ALA A 227 6.61 -20.35 1.42
N LYS A 228 7.49 -19.61 0.73
CA LYS A 228 8.93 -19.85 0.77
C LYS A 228 9.49 -19.74 2.19
N GLU A 229 9.16 -18.66 2.90
CA GLU A 229 9.64 -18.43 4.27
C GLU A 229 8.99 -19.41 5.27
N TYR A 230 7.69 -19.73 5.14
CA TYR A 230 7.00 -20.67 6.00
C TYR A 230 7.58 -22.10 5.86
N MET A 231 7.77 -22.56 4.63
CA MET A 231 8.35 -23.89 4.36
C MET A 231 9.79 -23.97 4.86
N LYS A 232 10.59 -22.92 4.68
CA LYS A 232 11.95 -22.84 5.22
C LYS A 232 11.95 -22.91 6.74
N ALA A 233 11.07 -22.18 7.42
CA ALA A 233 10.96 -22.17 8.88
C ALA A 233 10.49 -23.52 9.45
N ARG A 234 9.56 -24.19 8.75
CA ARG A 234 9.02 -25.51 9.13
C ARG A 234 9.85 -26.69 8.63
N LYS A 235 10.92 -26.47 7.85
CA LYS A 235 11.77 -27.51 7.26
C LYS A 235 10.98 -28.51 6.43
N ILE A 236 10.03 -28.03 5.64
CA ILE A 236 9.20 -28.84 4.74
C ILE A 236 9.93 -28.97 3.41
N ASP A 237 10.38 -30.18 3.06
CA ASP A 237 11.12 -30.46 1.82
C ASP A 237 10.19 -30.67 0.61
N LYS A 238 9.34 -29.67 0.32
CA LYS A 238 8.56 -29.66 -0.93
C LYS A 238 9.11 -28.55 -1.84
N PRO A 239 9.24 -28.79 -3.14
CA PRO A 239 9.65 -27.74 -4.08
C PRO A 239 8.59 -26.65 -4.13
N VAL A 240 9.00 -25.39 -3.90
CA VAL A 240 8.10 -24.24 -4.07
C VAL A 240 8.00 -23.94 -5.55
N PRO A 241 6.81 -23.92 -6.15
CA PRO A 241 6.60 -23.52 -7.54
C PRO A 241 7.13 -22.11 -7.82
N GLY A 242 7.41 -21.82 -9.08
CA GLY A 242 7.90 -20.50 -9.48
C GLY A 242 6.86 -19.40 -9.19
N ILE A 243 7.33 -18.18 -9.07
CA ILE A 243 6.49 -16.99 -8.81
C ILE A 243 5.37 -16.82 -9.87
N GLU A 244 5.65 -17.21 -11.12
CA GLU A 244 4.70 -17.16 -12.24
C GLU A 244 3.50 -18.09 -12.05
N GLU A 245 3.69 -19.22 -11.36
CA GLU A 245 2.60 -20.16 -11.08
C GLU A 245 1.63 -19.60 -10.04
N PHE A 246 2.14 -18.88 -9.03
CA PHE A 246 1.31 -18.19 -8.05
C PHE A 246 0.52 -17.04 -8.66
N ILE A 247 1.11 -16.33 -9.60
CA ILE A 247 0.46 -15.21 -10.29
C ILE A 247 -0.53 -15.70 -11.36
N GLY A 248 -0.21 -16.80 -12.05
CA GLY A 248 -0.97 -17.31 -13.20
C GLY A 248 -0.68 -16.59 -14.53
N GLU A 249 0.20 -15.61 -14.51
CA GLU A 249 0.64 -14.82 -15.65
C GLU A 249 2.13 -14.54 -15.54
N LYS A 250 2.80 -14.27 -16.68
CA LYS A 250 4.17 -13.81 -16.65
C LYS A 250 4.26 -12.43 -15.99
N LEU A 251 5.27 -12.25 -15.14
CA LEU A 251 5.47 -11.00 -14.42
C LEU A 251 5.75 -9.81 -15.35
N ASP A 252 6.27 -10.09 -16.55
CA ASP A 252 6.61 -9.07 -17.55
C ASP A 252 5.42 -8.52 -18.34
N LYS A 253 4.21 -9.09 -18.19
CA LYS A 253 3.00 -8.50 -18.80
C LYS A 253 2.57 -7.26 -17.99
N PRO A 254 2.43 -6.09 -18.63
CA PRO A 254 1.93 -4.89 -17.96
C PRO A 254 0.54 -5.14 -17.37
N THR A 255 0.29 -4.61 -16.19
CA THR A 255 -1.07 -4.65 -15.59
C THR A 255 -2.05 -3.87 -16.46
N SER A 256 -3.34 -4.23 -16.40
CA SER A 256 -4.41 -3.54 -17.15
C SER A 256 -4.39 -2.02 -16.93
N GLU A 257 -4.07 -1.56 -15.71
CA GLU A 257 -3.91 -0.15 -15.37
C GLU A 257 -2.69 0.50 -16.03
N GLU A 258 -1.56 -0.22 -16.17
CA GLU A 258 -0.39 0.26 -16.91
C GLU A 258 -0.64 0.29 -18.42
N THR A 259 -1.45 -0.64 -18.93
CA THR A 259 -1.86 -0.66 -20.33
C THR A 259 -2.80 0.51 -20.65
N GLU A 260 -3.72 0.83 -19.74
CA GLU A 260 -4.58 2.01 -19.85
C GLU A 260 -3.80 3.32 -19.72
N ALA A 261 -2.83 3.40 -18.80
CA ALA A 261 -1.98 4.57 -18.65
C ALA A 261 -1.12 4.81 -19.90
N LYS A 262 -0.50 3.76 -20.44
CA LYS A 262 0.27 3.83 -21.70
C LYS A 262 -0.62 4.17 -22.91
N SER A 263 -1.86 3.68 -22.96
CA SER A 263 -2.81 4.05 -24.02
C SER A 263 -3.22 5.52 -23.92
N LYS A 264 -3.42 6.06 -22.73
CA LYS A 264 -3.73 7.48 -22.49
C LYS A 264 -2.54 8.38 -22.79
N GLU A 265 -1.31 7.98 -22.44
CA GLU A 265 -0.08 8.69 -22.84
C GLU A 265 0.09 8.71 -24.36
N GLY A 266 -0.10 7.57 -25.03
CA GLY A 266 -0.03 7.49 -26.49
C GLY A 266 -1.11 8.31 -27.20
N VAL A 267 -2.30 8.46 -26.63
CA VAL A 267 -3.34 9.37 -27.14
C VAL A 267 -2.93 10.83 -26.96
N LEU A 268 -2.40 11.17 -25.79
CA LEU A 268 -1.94 12.54 -25.49
C LEU A 268 -0.76 12.96 -26.40
N GLU A 269 0.18 12.05 -26.67
CA GLU A 269 1.29 12.30 -27.60
C GLU A 269 0.79 12.52 -29.04
N ARG A 270 -0.20 11.71 -29.49
CA ARG A 270 -0.83 11.89 -30.81
C ARG A 270 -1.58 13.23 -30.92
N GLU A 271 -2.25 13.65 -29.86
CA GLU A 271 -2.91 14.96 -29.84
C GLU A 271 -1.89 16.11 -29.85
N LYS A 272 -0.79 16.02 -29.10
CA LYS A 272 0.30 17.01 -29.17
C LYS A 272 0.91 17.08 -30.57
N ALA A 273 1.23 15.95 -31.17
CA ALA A 273 1.76 15.91 -32.53
C ALA A 273 0.83 16.56 -33.57
N LYS A 274 -0.50 16.34 -33.46
CA LYS A 274 -1.49 17.02 -34.31
C LYS A 274 -1.56 18.53 -34.09
N ILE A 275 -1.38 18.96 -32.85
CA ILE A 275 -1.34 20.40 -32.52
C ILE A 275 -0.08 21.04 -33.11
N ASP A 276 1.08 20.41 -32.95
CA ASP A 276 2.34 20.89 -33.51
C ASP A 276 2.31 20.94 -35.04
N GLU A 277 1.70 19.94 -35.70
CA GLU A 277 1.50 19.93 -37.15
C GLU A 277 0.57 21.08 -37.61
N ARG A 278 -0.49 21.37 -36.86
CA ARG A 278 -1.37 22.52 -37.13
C ARG A 278 -0.65 23.83 -36.97
N PHE A 279 0.17 24.01 -35.96
CA PHE A 279 0.97 25.21 -35.76
C PHE A 279 1.98 25.40 -36.92
N LYS A 280 2.61 24.32 -37.38
CA LYS A 280 3.53 24.36 -38.53
C LYS A 280 2.82 24.79 -39.82
N ILE A 281 1.62 24.26 -40.09
CA ILE A 281 0.81 24.63 -41.27
C ILE A 281 0.37 26.10 -41.18
N LEU A 282 0.01 26.58 -39.99
CA LEU A 282 -0.36 27.99 -39.79
C LEU A 282 0.83 28.92 -40.00
N GLY A 283 2.01 28.58 -39.47
CA GLY A 283 3.24 29.33 -39.70
C GLY A 283 3.61 29.42 -41.18
N GLU A 284 3.52 28.32 -41.93
CA GLU A 284 3.78 28.30 -43.39
C GLU A 284 2.76 29.12 -44.19
N ARG A 285 1.51 29.28 -43.70
CA ARG A 285 0.51 30.18 -44.30
C ARG A 285 0.82 31.63 -44.05
N GLU A 286 1.18 32.01 -42.83
CA GLU A 286 1.58 33.38 -42.49
C GLU A 286 2.83 33.83 -43.24
N GLU A 287 3.82 32.93 -43.42
CA GLU A 287 5.00 33.23 -44.25
C GLU A 287 4.64 33.44 -45.72
N LYS A 288 3.74 32.66 -46.30
CA LYS A 288 3.27 32.82 -47.66
C LYS A 288 2.43 34.09 -47.87
N GLU A 289 1.60 34.46 -46.89
CA GLU A 289 0.83 35.71 -46.93
C GLU A 289 1.75 36.93 -46.83
N SER A 290 2.74 36.90 -45.91
CA SER A 290 3.71 38.01 -45.79
C SER A 290 4.59 38.15 -47.03
N ALA A 291 4.99 37.02 -47.65
CA ALA A 291 5.74 37.04 -48.93
C ALA A 291 4.87 37.60 -50.08
N GLY A 292 3.58 37.24 -50.11
CA GLY A 292 2.62 37.74 -51.09
C GLY A 292 2.32 39.23 -50.98
N GLU A 293 2.27 39.77 -49.77
CA GLU A 293 2.13 41.21 -49.52
C GLU A 293 3.40 42.00 -49.91
N GLY A 294 4.58 41.44 -49.66
CA GLY A 294 5.85 42.01 -50.11
C GLY A 294 5.92 42.14 -51.64
N PHE A 295 5.43 41.15 -52.37
CA PHE A 295 5.39 41.16 -53.83
C PHE A 295 4.39 42.22 -54.37
N ARG A 296 3.21 42.34 -53.74
CA ARG A 296 2.21 43.39 -54.12
C ARG A 296 2.68 44.79 -53.84
N ARG A 297 3.48 45.02 -52.77
CA ARG A 297 4.08 46.34 -52.46
C ARG A 297 5.14 46.74 -53.48
N ASN A 298 5.99 45.83 -53.93
CA ASN A 298 7.00 46.10 -54.94
C ASN A 298 6.39 46.35 -56.32
N PHE A 299 5.37 45.55 -56.73
CA PHE A 299 4.68 45.73 -58.00
C PHE A 299 3.95 47.07 -58.13
N ASN A 300 3.43 47.58 -56.97
CA ASN A 300 2.78 48.91 -56.95
C ASN A 300 3.77 50.06 -56.87
N ARG A 301 5.07 49.83 -56.58
CA ARG A 301 6.13 50.84 -56.60
C ARG A 301 6.70 51.08 -58.01
N GLU A 302 6.85 49.96 -58.77
CA GLU A 302 7.30 50.02 -60.16
C GLU A 302 6.25 50.68 -61.17
N LYS A 303 4.98 50.74 -60.76
CA LYS A 303 3.94 51.46 -61.59
C LYS A 303 3.80 52.89 -61.30
N LYS A 304 4.59 53.49 -60.36
CA LYS A 304 4.56 54.91 -60.00
C LYS A 304 5.82 55.66 -60.40
N GLU A 305 6.83 54.98 -60.98
CA GLU A 305 7.90 55.56 -61.77
C GLU A 305 7.57 55.47 -63.28
#